data_b0f67bd57c2f3b7c7bfe98cadba4287d
#
_entry.id   b0f67bd57c2f3b7c7bfe98cadba4287d
#
_cell.length_a   1.000
_cell.length_b   1.000
_cell.length_c   1.000
_cell.angle_alpha   90.00
_cell.angle_beta   90.00
_cell.angle_gamma   90.00
#
_symmetry.space_group_name_H-M   'P 1'
#
loop_
_entity.id
_entity.type
_entity.pdbx_description
1 polymer ?
#
loop_
_entity_poly.entity_id
_entity_poly.type
_entity_poly.pdbx_seq_one_letter_code
_entity_poly.pdbx_strand_id
1 'polypeptide(L)'
;IVKESLLAVSDEMFAALQRTSMSTIIYEVLDFASGLTDARGRLITQGDGVTLFLGTLTFAVKSVLDKYGETGLQPGDVIITNDPYTGGGTHLSDVTLVVPIFLDGTLVAFSASKAHWTEVGGKDPGSWTTDSTEVYQEGLQFPCVKLYEAGRPVTSLIELIAANVRLPEMTLGDMYAQAASLHVGERRFLEVCDRYGPDVVLGAIDALLDHGEQLTRLAL
;
A
#
# COMPACT_ATOMS: atom_id res chain seq x y z
N ILE A 1 -7.80 -14.47 -18.92
CA ILE A 1 -6.54 -13.84 -19.36
C ILE A 1 -6.30 -12.53 -18.58
N VAL A 2 -7.18 -11.52 -18.62
CA VAL A 2 -6.99 -10.25 -17.89
C VAL A 2 -6.80 -10.50 -16.39
N LYS A 3 -7.66 -11.33 -15.76
CA LYS A 3 -7.53 -11.72 -14.35
C LYS A 3 -6.11 -12.21 -14.01
N GLU A 4 -5.60 -13.16 -14.77
CA GLU A 4 -4.27 -13.75 -14.53
C GLU A 4 -3.14 -12.73 -14.74
N SER A 5 -3.31 -11.80 -15.70
CA SER A 5 -2.36 -10.71 -15.89
C SER A 5 -2.34 -9.75 -14.69
N LEU A 6 -3.52 -9.43 -14.13
CA LEU A 6 -3.61 -8.57 -12.93
C LEU A 6 -3.07 -9.29 -11.67
N LEU A 7 -3.29 -10.60 -11.51
CA LEU A 7 -2.68 -11.39 -10.44
C LEU A 7 -1.15 -11.34 -10.55
N ALA A 8 -0.60 -11.56 -11.75
CA ALA A 8 0.84 -11.48 -11.98
C ALA A 8 1.44 -10.11 -11.61
N VAL A 9 0.69 -9.02 -11.77
CA VAL A 9 1.14 -7.69 -11.31
C VAL A 9 1.33 -7.68 -9.78
N SER A 10 0.38 -8.22 -9.02
CA SER A 10 0.49 -8.28 -7.56
C SER A 10 1.62 -9.19 -7.10
N ASP A 11 1.86 -10.30 -7.80
CA ASP A 11 2.99 -11.20 -7.52
C ASP A 11 4.34 -10.53 -7.81
N GLU A 12 4.43 -9.73 -8.89
CA GLU A 12 5.64 -8.95 -9.19
C GLU A 12 5.89 -7.87 -8.14
N MET A 13 4.84 -7.19 -7.66
CA MET A 13 4.95 -6.22 -6.55
C MET A 13 5.49 -6.90 -5.29
N PHE A 14 4.91 -8.05 -4.94
CA PHE A 14 5.32 -8.84 -3.78
C PHE A 14 6.80 -9.24 -3.90
N ALA A 15 7.20 -9.83 -5.02
CA ALA A 15 8.57 -10.25 -5.26
C ALA A 15 9.56 -9.06 -5.28
N ALA A 16 9.14 -7.90 -5.79
CA ALA A 16 9.96 -6.69 -5.80
C ALA A 16 10.25 -6.21 -4.37
N LEU A 17 9.22 -6.11 -3.52
CA LEU A 17 9.40 -5.69 -2.13
C LEU A 17 10.27 -6.69 -1.35
N GLN A 18 9.99 -7.99 -1.46
CA GLN A 18 10.76 -9.04 -0.79
C GLN A 18 12.26 -8.96 -1.12
N ARG A 19 12.59 -8.71 -2.40
CA ARG A 19 13.99 -8.72 -2.86
C ARG A 19 14.77 -7.44 -2.56
N THR A 20 14.09 -6.34 -2.32
CA THR A 20 14.72 -5.01 -2.17
C THR A 20 14.65 -4.47 -0.75
N SER A 21 13.84 -5.07 0.12
CA SER A 21 13.75 -4.70 1.52
C SER A 21 15.03 -5.01 2.29
N MET A 22 15.24 -4.30 3.39
CA MET A 22 16.43 -4.41 4.22
C MET A 22 16.18 -5.19 5.51
N SER A 23 14.94 -5.23 6.00
CA SER A 23 14.61 -5.92 7.24
C SER A 23 14.22 -7.37 7.02
N THR A 24 14.67 -8.24 7.94
CA THR A 24 14.31 -9.67 7.98
C THR A 24 12.80 -9.88 8.12
N ILE A 25 12.10 -8.95 8.77
CA ILE A 25 10.65 -9.00 8.94
C ILE A 25 9.96 -9.00 7.58
N ILE A 26 10.45 -8.20 6.62
CA ILE A 26 9.88 -8.14 5.27
C ILE A 26 10.42 -9.28 4.40
N TYR A 27 11.76 -9.41 4.23
CA TYR A 27 12.27 -10.34 3.21
C TYR A 27 12.31 -11.81 3.63
N GLU A 28 12.28 -12.13 4.94
CA GLU A 28 12.35 -13.51 5.45
C GLU A 28 11.05 -13.95 6.12
N VAL A 29 10.50 -13.14 7.04
CA VAL A 29 9.22 -13.45 7.70
C VAL A 29 8.04 -13.22 6.77
N LEU A 30 8.19 -12.35 5.76
CA LEU A 30 7.16 -11.97 4.79
C LEU A 30 5.96 -11.27 5.45
N ASP A 31 6.22 -10.47 6.48
CA ASP A 31 5.18 -9.75 7.20
C ASP A 31 4.76 -8.49 6.43
N PHE A 32 4.20 -8.71 5.26
CA PHE A 32 3.67 -7.68 4.38
C PHE A 32 2.63 -8.26 3.42
N ALA A 33 1.88 -7.38 2.77
CA ALA A 33 1.01 -7.70 1.67
C ALA A 33 1.00 -6.57 0.65
N SER A 34 0.76 -6.91 -0.61
CA SER A 34 0.60 -5.95 -1.71
C SER A 34 -0.57 -6.33 -2.60
N GLY A 35 -1.19 -5.35 -3.23
CA GLY A 35 -2.32 -5.57 -4.11
C GLY A 35 -2.72 -4.33 -4.89
N LEU A 36 -3.67 -4.53 -5.79
CA LEU A 36 -4.30 -3.50 -6.59
C LEU A 36 -5.74 -3.28 -6.12
N THR A 37 -6.17 -2.04 -6.10
CA THR A 37 -7.59 -1.69 -5.95
C THR A 37 -8.07 -0.91 -7.17
N ASP A 38 -9.37 -0.91 -7.40
CA ASP A 38 -9.97 0.00 -8.38
C ASP A 38 -9.95 1.47 -7.86
N ALA A 39 -10.42 2.39 -8.68
CA ALA A 39 -10.50 3.81 -8.33
C ALA A 39 -11.41 4.11 -7.12
N ARG A 40 -12.23 3.15 -6.68
CA ARG A 40 -13.12 3.25 -5.51
C ARG A 40 -12.54 2.58 -4.27
N GLY A 41 -11.33 2.04 -4.35
CA GLY A 41 -10.66 1.32 -3.26
C GLY A 41 -11.19 -0.11 -3.04
N ARG A 42 -11.89 -0.73 -4.02
CA ARG A 42 -12.27 -2.14 -3.96
C ARG A 42 -11.08 -3.00 -4.38
N LEU A 43 -10.73 -4.02 -3.61
CA LEU A 43 -9.59 -4.89 -3.88
C LEU A 43 -9.84 -5.71 -5.16
N ILE A 44 -8.95 -5.56 -6.15
CA ILE A 44 -9.00 -6.27 -7.44
C ILE A 44 -8.18 -7.56 -7.36
N THR A 45 -6.94 -7.44 -6.90
CA THR A 45 -5.97 -8.53 -6.81
C THR A 45 -5.11 -8.38 -5.58
N GLN A 46 -4.55 -9.50 -5.19
CA GLN A 46 -3.61 -9.62 -4.09
C GLN A 46 -2.47 -10.53 -4.51
N GLY A 47 -1.24 -10.19 -4.11
CA GLY A 47 -0.11 -11.11 -4.15
C GLY A 47 -0.13 -12.04 -2.95
N ASP A 48 0.82 -12.95 -2.88
CA ASP A 48 1.10 -13.71 -1.66
C ASP A 48 1.40 -12.74 -0.50
N GLY A 49 1.02 -13.10 0.73
CA GLY A 49 1.27 -12.25 1.88
C GLY A 49 0.31 -12.47 3.03
N VAL A 50 0.40 -11.62 4.05
CA VAL A 50 -0.44 -11.71 5.25
C VAL A 50 -1.89 -11.39 4.90
N THR A 51 -2.75 -12.39 5.01
CA THR A 51 -4.18 -12.29 4.62
C THR A 51 -4.91 -11.16 5.37
N LEU A 52 -4.57 -10.93 6.63
CA LEU A 52 -5.14 -9.82 7.41
C LEU A 52 -4.86 -8.46 6.77
N PHE A 53 -3.66 -8.24 6.26
CA PHE A 53 -3.26 -6.98 5.66
C PHE A 53 -4.05 -6.69 4.38
N LEU A 54 -4.36 -7.70 3.59
CA LEU A 54 -5.13 -7.55 2.36
C LEU A 54 -6.50 -6.93 2.62
N GLY A 55 -7.19 -7.41 3.66
CA GLY A 55 -8.47 -6.83 4.08
C GLY A 55 -8.37 -5.36 4.48
N THR A 56 -7.22 -4.93 5.01
CA THR A 56 -7.01 -3.55 5.48
C THR A 56 -6.56 -2.58 4.37
N LEU A 57 -6.02 -3.05 3.24
CA LEU A 57 -5.61 -2.20 2.11
C LEU A 57 -6.78 -1.37 1.57
N THR A 58 -7.97 -1.96 1.47
CA THR A 58 -9.18 -1.25 1.04
C THR A 58 -9.51 -0.05 1.93
N PHE A 59 -9.35 -0.19 3.24
CA PHE A 59 -9.59 0.92 4.17
C PHE A 59 -8.54 2.02 4.05
N ALA A 60 -7.29 1.67 3.84
CA ALA A 60 -6.22 2.64 3.61
C ALA A 60 -6.47 3.46 2.33
N VAL A 61 -6.83 2.81 1.23
CA VAL A 61 -7.17 3.50 -0.04
C VAL A 61 -8.40 4.39 0.13
N LYS A 62 -9.45 3.93 0.86
CA LYS A 62 -10.61 4.75 1.17
C LYS A 62 -10.23 5.99 1.98
N SER A 63 -9.35 5.87 2.97
CA SER A 63 -8.87 7.04 3.74
C SER A 63 -8.11 8.04 2.87
N VAL A 64 -7.37 7.55 1.85
CA VAL A 64 -6.75 8.43 0.84
C VAL A 64 -7.81 9.17 0.05
N LEU A 65 -8.84 8.47 -0.44
CA LEU A 65 -9.94 9.08 -1.19
C LEU A 65 -10.76 10.05 -0.35
N ASP A 66 -11.04 9.72 0.89
CA ASP A 66 -11.78 10.58 1.83
C ASP A 66 -11.03 11.88 2.12
N LYS A 67 -9.69 11.80 2.21
CA LYS A 67 -8.86 12.98 2.52
C LYS A 67 -8.59 13.86 1.32
N TYR A 68 -8.26 13.28 0.18
CA TYR A 68 -7.78 14.02 -0.99
C TYR A 68 -8.84 14.14 -2.10
N GLY A 69 -9.84 13.26 -2.13
CA GLY A 69 -10.68 13.08 -3.30
C GLY A 69 -9.86 12.71 -4.55
N GLU A 70 -10.50 12.59 -5.69
CA GLU A 70 -9.80 12.31 -6.95
C GLU A 70 -8.96 13.51 -7.42
N THR A 71 -9.43 14.74 -7.15
CA THR A 71 -8.79 15.98 -7.62
C THR A 71 -7.58 16.41 -6.81
N GLY A 72 -7.42 15.91 -5.59
CA GLY A 72 -6.27 16.19 -4.73
C GLY A 72 -5.09 15.24 -4.94
N LEU A 73 -5.28 14.21 -5.80
CA LEU A 73 -4.26 13.24 -6.16
C LEU A 73 -3.67 13.56 -7.54
N GLN A 74 -2.39 13.24 -7.72
CA GLN A 74 -1.67 13.46 -8.97
C GLN A 74 -0.80 12.24 -9.31
N PRO A 75 -0.44 12.03 -10.59
CA PRO A 75 0.56 11.04 -10.96
C PRO A 75 1.87 11.25 -10.21
N GLY A 76 2.43 10.18 -9.67
CA GLY A 76 3.67 10.21 -8.89
C GLY A 76 3.48 10.53 -7.40
N ASP A 77 2.25 10.72 -6.92
CA ASP A 77 1.98 10.79 -5.48
C ASP A 77 2.24 9.42 -4.83
N VAL A 78 2.80 9.44 -3.63
CA VAL A 78 2.86 8.27 -2.73
C VAL A 78 2.34 8.72 -1.39
N ILE A 79 1.30 8.09 -0.92
CA ILE A 79 0.66 8.41 0.36
C ILE A 79 1.06 7.39 1.40
N ILE A 80 1.46 7.85 2.60
CA ILE A 80 1.80 7.01 3.74
C ILE A 80 0.74 7.12 4.83
N THR A 81 0.35 6.00 5.40
CA THR A 81 -0.57 5.91 6.54
C THR A 81 -0.29 4.67 7.39
N ASN A 82 -0.47 4.78 8.70
CA ASN A 82 -0.46 3.66 9.64
C ASN A 82 -1.45 3.88 10.78
N ASP A 83 -2.29 4.90 10.68
CA ASP A 83 -3.25 5.26 11.72
C ASP A 83 -4.26 4.11 11.92
N PRO A 84 -4.30 3.48 13.11
CA PRO A 84 -5.19 2.37 13.41
C PRO A 84 -6.67 2.78 13.52
N TYR A 85 -6.96 4.06 13.66
CA TYR A 85 -8.32 4.55 13.84
C TYR A 85 -9.00 4.96 12.54
N THR A 86 -8.24 5.53 11.59
CA THR A 86 -8.80 6.09 10.35
C THR A 86 -8.17 5.52 9.08
N GLY A 87 -6.93 5.05 9.12
CA GLY A 87 -6.13 4.69 7.95
C GLY A 87 -6.14 3.20 7.57
N GLY A 88 -7.04 2.39 8.15
CA GLY A 88 -6.98 0.93 7.96
C GLY A 88 -5.75 0.30 8.61
N GLY A 89 -5.16 0.97 9.59
CA GLY A 89 -4.04 0.47 10.37
C GLY A 89 -4.45 -0.68 11.28
N THR A 90 -3.45 -1.46 11.66
CA THR A 90 -3.55 -2.53 12.67
C THR A 90 -2.82 -2.10 13.94
N HIS A 91 -1.51 -1.89 13.84
CA HIS A 91 -0.68 -1.18 14.81
C HIS A 91 0.33 -0.29 14.07
N LEU A 92 1.05 0.59 14.78
CA LEU A 92 1.81 1.65 14.10
C LEU A 92 2.97 1.14 13.23
N SER A 93 3.54 -0.04 13.55
CA SER A 93 4.60 -0.63 12.72
C SER A 93 4.10 -1.13 11.35
N ASP A 94 2.79 -1.37 11.21
CA ASP A 94 2.17 -1.80 9.95
C ASP A 94 1.92 -0.60 9.04
N VAL A 95 2.95 -0.15 8.36
CA VAL A 95 2.91 1.03 7.51
C VAL A 95 2.36 0.69 6.14
N THR A 96 1.33 1.42 5.72
CA THR A 96 0.74 1.30 4.39
C THR A 96 1.21 2.43 3.50
N LEU A 97 1.68 2.10 2.29
CA LEU A 97 1.88 3.04 1.20
C LEU A 97 0.83 2.81 0.12
N VAL A 98 0.39 3.90 -0.51
CA VAL A 98 -0.62 3.91 -1.57
C VAL A 98 -0.15 4.81 -2.71
N VAL A 99 -0.19 4.30 -3.95
CA VAL A 99 0.13 5.02 -5.18
C VAL A 99 -1.12 5.06 -6.06
N PRO A 100 -1.65 6.24 -6.42
CA PRO A 100 -2.75 6.36 -7.37
C PRO A 100 -2.25 6.11 -8.79
N ILE A 101 -3.01 5.33 -9.57
CA ILE A 101 -2.70 4.99 -10.96
C ILE A 101 -3.62 5.78 -11.89
N PHE A 102 -3.01 6.57 -12.74
CA PHE A 102 -3.71 7.40 -13.72
C PHE A 102 -3.52 6.89 -15.15
N LEU A 103 -4.60 6.91 -15.91
CA LEU A 103 -4.60 6.65 -17.33
C LEU A 103 -5.21 7.86 -18.07
N ASP A 104 -4.45 8.49 -18.94
CA ASP A 104 -4.85 9.70 -19.66
C ASP A 104 -5.45 10.79 -18.75
N GLY A 105 -4.85 10.97 -17.58
CA GLY A 105 -5.26 11.96 -16.58
C GLY A 105 -6.47 11.55 -15.72
N THR A 106 -7.04 10.37 -15.93
CA THR A 106 -8.13 9.81 -15.13
C THR A 106 -7.59 8.82 -14.11
N LEU A 107 -8.01 8.95 -12.85
CA LEU A 107 -7.70 7.99 -11.80
C LEU A 107 -8.45 6.67 -12.08
N VAL A 108 -7.72 5.56 -12.26
CA VAL A 108 -8.32 4.27 -12.65
C VAL A 108 -8.13 3.17 -11.61
N ALA A 109 -7.07 3.26 -10.80
CA ALA A 109 -6.73 2.23 -9.83
C ALA A 109 -5.77 2.79 -8.77
N PHE A 110 -5.46 1.95 -7.76
CA PHE A 110 -4.37 2.18 -6.82
C PHE A 110 -3.51 0.93 -6.70
N SER A 111 -2.22 1.13 -6.55
CA SER A 111 -1.26 0.17 -6.06
C SER A 111 -1.05 0.42 -4.57
N ALA A 112 -1.19 -0.60 -3.74
CA ALA A 112 -1.08 -0.46 -2.29
C ALA A 112 -0.29 -1.61 -1.68
N SER A 113 0.49 -1.32 -0.65
CA SER A 113 1.14 -2.34 0.17
C SER A 113 1.14 -1.92 1.63
N LYS A 114 1.02 -2.91 2.50
CA LYS A 114 1.22 -2.78 3.94
C LYS A 114 2.38 -3.67 4.33
N ALA A 115 3.32 -3.14 5.09
CA ALA A 115 4.48 -3.88 5.56
C ALA A 115 4.79 -3.52 7.03
N HIS A 116 5.13 -4.54 7.82
CA HIS A 116 5.61 -4.33 9.17
C HIS A 116 7.04 -3.77 9.11
N TRP A 117 7.20 -2.48 9.39
CA TRP A 117 8.51 -1.87 9.52
C TRP A 117 9.17 -2.30 10.82
N THR A 118 10.46 -2.52 10.79
CA THR A 118 11.23 -2.93 11.98
C THR A 118 11.04 -1.99 13.15
N GLU A 119 10.85 -0.69 12.87
CA GLU A 119 10.68 0.33 13.88
C GLU A 119 10.03 1.59 13.29
N VAL A 120 9.17 2.21 14.09
CA VAL A 120 8.55 3.52 13.82
C VAL A 120 8.71 4.49 15.01
N GLY A 121 9.71 4.25 15.86
CA GLY A 121 9.94 5.02 17.10
C GLY A 121 9.17 4.47 18.29
N GLY A 122 8.73 5.36 19.18
CA GLY A 122 8.02 4.97 20.39
C GLY A 122 8.93 4.71 21.58
N LYS A 123 8.32 4.24 22.70
CA LYS A 123 9.06 4.11 23.97
C LYS A 123 10.03 2.93 24.00
N ASP A 124 9.72 1.84 23.31
CA ASP A 124 10.51 0.62 23.30
C ASP A 124 11.19 0.39 21.95
N PRO A 125 12.44 -0.14 21.92
CA PRO A 125 13.10 -0.51 20.67
C PRO A 125 12.29 -1.53 19.87
N GLY A 126 12.25 -1.36 18.54
CA GLY A 126 11.45 -2.18 17.64
C GLY A 126 9.98 -1.81 17.63
N SER A 127 9.58 -0.73 18.34
CA SER A 127 8.17 -0.29 18.43
C SER A 127 7.22 -1.39 18.91
N TRP A 128 7.77 -2.37 19.63
CA TRP A 128 7.02 -3.50 20.17
C TRP A 128 6.93 -3.35 21.70
N THR A 129 5.76 -2.94 22.14
CA THR A 129 5.52 -2.67 23.56
C THR A 129 4.36 -3.50 24.08
N THR A 130 4.50 -4.08 25.27
CA THR A 130 3.47 -4.92 25.91
C THR A 130 2.71 -4.20 27.02
N ASP A 131 3.13 -3.00 27.39
CA ASP A 131 2.60 -2.20 28.50
C ASP A 131 2.26 -0.76 28.09
N SER A 132 2.06 -0.49 26.81
CA SER A 132 1.54 0.78 26.32
C SER A 132 0.14 1.03 26.83
N THR A 133 -0.11 2.26 27.29
CA THR A 133 -1.41 2.74 27.72
C THR A 133 -2.02 3.76 26.77
N GLU A 134 -1.24 4.22 25.82
CA GLU A 134 -1.66 5.18 24.79
C GLU A 134 -0.85 4.98 23.51
N VAL A 135 -1.46 5.29 22.36
CA VAL A 135 -0.88 5.07 21.04
C VAL A 135 0.42 5.85 20.79
N TYR A 136 0.60 6.99 21.44
CA TYR A 136 1.84 7.79 21.33
C TYR A 136 3.10 7.07 21.85
N GLN A 137 2.93 6.08 22.68
CA GLN A 137 4.02 5.24 23.17
C GLN A 137 4.49 4.20 22.13
N GLU A 138 3.67 3.93 21.10
CA GLU A 138 3.95 2.91 20.10
C GLU A 138 4.79 3.45 18.93
N GLY A 139 4.84 4.76 18.70
CA GLY A 139 5.66 5.38 17.67
C GLY A 139 5.00 6.47 16.87
N LEU A 140 5.58 6.73 15.69
CA LEU A 140 5.09 7.74 14.75
C LEU A 140 3.76 7.33 14.14
N GLN A 141 2.80 8.24 14.17
CA GLN A 141 1.56 8.15 13.41
C GLN A 141 1.66 8.92 12.11
N PHE A 142 1.29 8.29 11.01
CA PHE A 142 1.17 8.91 9.69
C PHE A 142 -0.32 9.09 9.35
N PRO A 143 -0.88 10.30 9.50
CA PRO A 143 -2.31 10.53 9.33
C PRO A 143 -2.67 10.71 7.84
N CYS A 144 -2.37 9.71 7.01
CA CYS A 144 -2.63 9.72 5.57
C CYS A 144 -2.02 10.95 4.91
N VAL A 145 -0.68 11.05 4.84
CA VAL A 145 0.05 12.20 4.28
C VAL A 145 0.85 11.81 3.04
N LYS A 146 1.13 12.77 2.16
CA LYS A 146 1.96 12.53 0.99
C LYS A 146 3.42 12.36 1.41
N LEU A 147 4.00 11.22 1.09
CA LEU A 147 5.43 10.92 1.20
C LEU A 147 6.19 11.41 -0.05
N TYR A 148 5.52 11.29 -1.21
CA TYR A 148 5.93 11.92 -2.46
C TYR A 148 4.77 12.74 -3.00
N GLU A 149 5.06 13.89 -3.58
CA GLU A 149 4.11 14.76 -4.23
C GLU A 149 4.53 14.98 -5.69
N ALA A 150 3.69 14.53 -6.63
CA ALA A 150 3.98 14.58 -8.07
C ALA A 150 5.39 14.06 -8.42
N GLY A 151 5.78 12.92 -7.86
CA GLY A 151 7.08 12.27 -8.07
C GLY A 151 8.24 12.88 -7.28
N ARG A 152 8.01 13.91 -6.46
CA ARG A 152 9.06 14.54 -5.65
C ARG A 152 8.93 14.13 -4.19
N PRO A 153 10.03 13.67 -3.54
CA PRO A 153 9.98 13.31 -2.15
C PRO A 153 9.69 14.54 -1.26
N VAL A 154 8.83 14.37 -0.27
CA VAL A 154 8.60 15.34 0.79
C VAL A 154 9.73 15.19 1.81
N THR A 155 10.87 15.84 1.52
CA THR A 155 12.14 15.68 2.24
C THR A 155 11.99 15.90 3.75
N SER A 156 11.21 16.89 4.15
CA SER A 156 10.96 17.19 5.57
C SER A 156 10.26 16.06 6.31
N LEU A 157 9.36 15.31 5.64
CA LEU A 157 8.73 14.13 6.23
C LEU A 157 9.72 12.98 6.36
N ILE A 158 10.54 12.75 5.33
CA ILE A 158 11.59 11.71 5.36
C ILE A 158 12.62 12.00 6.48
N GLU A 159 13.06 13.24 6.60
CA GLU A 159 13.95 13.67 7.67
C GLU A 159 13.31 13.51 9.06
N LEU A 160 12.01 13.81 9.19
CA LEU A 160 11.28 13.61 10.43
C LEU A 160 11.20 12.13 10.80
N ILE A 161 10.93 11.25 9.84
CA ILE A 161 10.95 9.78 10.07
C ILE A 161 12.34 9.36 10.54
N ALA A 162 13.39 9.74 9.81
CA ALA A 162 14.78 9.38 10.13
C ALA A 162 15.20 9.82 11.53
N ALA A 163 14.76 11.02 11.95
CA ALA A 163 15.11 11.57 13.27
C ALA A 163 14.37 10.90 14.44
N ASN A 164 13.28 10.17 14.19
CA ASN A 164 12.42 9.59 15.23
C ASN A 164 12.49 8.06 15.31
N VAL A 165 13.33 7.41 14.49
CA VAL A 165 13.56 5.96 14.51
C VAL A 165 15.00 5.66 14.92
N ARG A 166 15.23 4.52 15.58
CA ARG A 166 16.57 4.13 16.08
C ARG A 166 17.44 3.52 14.99
N LEU A 167 16.80 2.98 13.93
CA LEU A 167 17.47 2.31 12.81
C LEU A 167 17.10 2.99 11.47
N PRO A 168 17.48 4.29 11.27
CA PRO A 168 17.01 5.08 10.14
C PRO A 168 17.37 4.49 8.78
N GLU A 169 18.56 3.92 8.62
CA GLU A 169 18.97 3.31 7.35
C GLU A 169 18.07 2.12 6.98
N MET A 170 17.72 1.27 7.93
CA MET A 170 16.85 0.11 7.71
C MET A 170 15.41 0.55 7.44
N THR A 171 14.86 1.42 8.28
CA THR A 171 13.48 1.91 8.14
C THR A 171 13.28 2.66 6.82
N LEU A 172 14.21 3.57 6.45
CA LEU A 172 14.13 4.27 5.18
C LEU A 172 14.39 3.33 3.99
N GLY A 173 15.27 2.34 4.14
CA GLY A 173 15.50 1.33 3.11
C GLY A 173 14.23 0.54 2.80
N ASP A 174 13.52 0.07 3.82
CA ASP A 174 12.24 -0.62 3.67
C ASP A 174 11.15 0.29 3.08
N MET A 175 11.10 1.56 3.51
CA MET A 175 10.20 2.57 2.93
C MET A 175 10.45 2.76 1.44
N TYR A 176 11.70 2.88 1.01
CA TYR A 176 12.04 3.03 -0.42
C TYR A 176 11.74 1.76 -1.22
N ALA A 177 12.03 0.58 -0.65
CA ALA A 177 11.71 -0.70 -1.27
C ALA A 177 10.19 -0.85 -1.47
N GLN A 178 9.42 -0.47 -0.46
CA GLN A 178 7.95 -0.50 -0.52
C GLN A 178 7.43 0.46 -1.58
N ALA A 179 7.89 1.72 -1.63
CA ALA A 179 7.49 2.68 -2.66
C ALA A 179 7.87 2.18 -4.07
N ALA A 180 9.08 1.62 -4.24
CA ALA A 180 9.52 1.07 -5.52
C ALA A 180 8.64 -0.09 -5.99
N SER A 181 8.22 -0.98 -5.08
CA SER A 181 7.32 -2.09 -5.41
C SER A 181 5.95 -1.62 -5.92
N LEU A 182 5.44 -0.50 -5.36
CA LEU A 182 4.18 0.10 -5.80
C LEU A 182 4.28 0.71 -7.20
N HIS A 183 5.41 1.31 -7.55
CA HIS A 183 5.66 1.79 -8.91
C HIS A 183 5.84 0.63 -9.92
N VAL A 184 6.29 -0.55 -9.47
CA VAL A 184 6.20 -1.76 -10.31
C VAL A 184 4.73 -2.08 -10.59
N GLY A 185 3.87 -2.06 -9.57
CA GLY A 185 2.43 -2.28 -9.72
C GLY A 185 1.77 -1.28 -10.68
N GLU A 186 2.03 0.01 -10.51
CA GLU A 186 1.55 1.08 -11.39
C GLU A 186 1.93 0.81 -12.85
N ARG A 187 3.23 0.67 -13.12
CA ARG A 187 3.74 0.43 -14.48
C ARG A 187 3.14 -0.82 -15.12
N ARG A 188 3.11 -1.93 -14.39
CA ARG A 188 2.61 -3.21 -14.90
C ARG A 188 1.12 -3.19 -15.14
N PHE A 189 0.35 -2.50 -14.30
CA PHE A 189 -1.09 -2.29 -14.54
C PHE A 189 -1.32 -1.51 -15.84
N LEU A 190 -0.58 -0.43 -16.06
CA LEU A 190 -0.66 0.35 -17.31
C LEU A 190 -0.25 -0.47 -18.54
N GLU A 191 0.78 -1.33 -18.44
CA GLU A 191 1.15 -2.25 -19.52
C GLU A 191 0.03 -3.28 -19.83
N VAL A 192 -0.74 -3.72 -18.83
CA VAL A 192 -1.92 -4.57 -19.03
C VAL A 192 -3.01 -3.79 -19.76
N CYS A 193 -3.24 -2.52 -19.40
CA CYS A 193 -4.19 -1.66 -20.09
C CYS A 193 -3.77 -1.39 -21.55
N ASP A 194 -2.50 -1.15 -21.81
CA ASP A 194 -1.96 -0.96 -23.16
C ASP A 194 -2.14 -2.23 -24.02
N ARG A 195 -1.87 -3.40 -23.45
CA ARG A 195 -1.96 -4.68 -24.16
C ARG A 195 -3.36 -5.09 -24.54
N TYR A 196 -4.35 -4.91 -23.67
CA TYR A 196 -5.71 -5.45 -23.85
C TYR A 196 -6.75 -4.38 -24.16
N GLY A 197 -6.39 -3.12 -24.05
CA GLY A 197 -7.28 -1.97 -24.12
C GLY A 197 -7.88 -1.59 -22.76
N PRO A 198 -7.87 -0.30 -22.40
CA PRO A 198 -8.35 0.18 -21.10
C PRO A 198 -9.79 -0.24 -20.78
N ASP A 199 -10.70 -0.08 -21.72
CA ASP A 199 -12.11 -0.43 -21.53
C ASP A 199 -12.32 -1.91 -21.24
N VAL A 200 -11.51 -2.78 -21.88
CA VAL A 200 -11.55 -4.23 -21.65
C VAL A 200 -11.04 -4.57 -20.25
N VAL A 201 -9.96 -3.91 -19.81
CA VAL A 201 -9.36 -4.17 -18.47
C VAL A 201 -10.31 -3.66 -17.38
N LEU A 202 -10.81 -2.43 -17.49
CA LEU A 202 -11.71 -1.84 -16.50
C LEU A 202 -13.05 -2.61 -16.45
N GLY A 203 -13.63 -2.98 -17.60
CA GLY A 203 -14.83 -3.83 -17.65
C GLY A 203 -14.60 -5.23 -17.07
N ALA A 204 -13.41 -5.82 -17.25
CA ALA A 204 -13.06 -7.10 -16.64
C ALA A 204 -12.93 -6.99 -15.12
N ILE A 205 -12.40 -5.88 -14.59
CA ILE A 205 -12.32 -5.61 -13.14
C ILE A 205 -13.73 -5.58 -12.54
N ASP A 206 -14.65 -4.82 -13.10
CA ASP A 206 -16.04 -4.77 -12.62
C ASP A 206 -16.70 -6.15 -12.64
N ALA A 207 -16.53 -6.90 -13.73
CA ALA A 207 -17.08 -8.25 -13.85
C ALA A 207 -16.48 -9.23 -12.83
N LEU A 208 -15.20 -9.10 -12.49
CA LEU A 208 -14.54 -9.92 -11.46
C LEU A 208 -15.07 -9.61 -10.06
N LEU A 209 -15.29 -8.33 -9.75
CA LEU A 209 -15.83 -7.89 -8.46
C LEU A 209 -17.29 -8.36 -8.29
N ASP A 210 -18.11 -8.22 -9.33
CA ASP A 210 -19.51 -8.69 -9.35
C ASP A 210 -19.58 -10.21 -9.19
N HIS A 211 -18.71 -10.94 -9.87
CA HIS A 211 -18.62 -12.39 -9.75
C HIS A 211 -18.21 -12.83 -8.33
N GLY A 212 -17.21 -12.14 -7.73
CA GLY A 212 -16.79 -12.39 -6.35
C GLY A 212 -17.91 -12.15 -5.35
N GLU A 213 -18.69 -11.09 -5.51
CA GLU A 213 -19.87 -10.82 -4.69
C GLU A 213 -20.92 -11.93 -4.82
N GLN A 214 -21.23 -12.35 -6.06
CA GLN A 214 -22.21 -13.42 -6.31
C GLN A 214 -21.78 -14.72 -5.65
N LEU A 215 -20.52 -15.15 -5.82
CA LEU A 215 -20.01 -16.36 -5.19
C LEU A 215 -20.08 -16.31 -3.66
N THR A 216 -19.74 -15.17 -3.07
CA THR A 216 -19.82 -14.97 -1.62
C THR A 216 -21.25 -15.08 -1.11
N ARG A 217 -22.21 -14.47 -1.80
CA ARG A 217 -23.64 -14.56 -1.46
C ARG A 217 -24.21 -15.97 -1.58
N LEU A 218 -23.67 -16.80 -2.48
CA LEU A 218 -24.09 -18.18 -2.65
C LEU A 218 -23.50 -19.12 -1.59
N ALA A 219 -22.37 -18.72 -0.98
CA ALA A 219 -21.68 -19.52 0.04
C ALA A 219 -22.16 -19.24 1.48
N LEU A 220 -22.90 -18.13 1.68
CA LEU A 220 -23.52 -17.73 2.94
C LEU A 220 -24.96 -18.23 3.05
#